data_61b922447dbe5fc69342d9fa1c7f68b1
#
_entry.id   61b922447dbe5fc69342d9fa1c7f68b1
#
_cell.length_a   1.000
_cell.length_b   1.000
_cell.length_c   1.000
_cell.angle_alpha   90.00
_cell.angle_beta   90.00
_cell.angle_gamma   90.00
#
_symmetry.space_group_name_H-M   'P 1'
#
loop_
_entity.id
_entity.type
_entity.pdbx_description
1 polymer ?
#
loop_
_entity_poly.entity_id
_entity_poly.type
_entity_poly.pdbx_seq_one_letter_code
_entity_poly.pdbx_strand_id
1 'polypeptide(L)'
;MNFPLIRQQPWYPGQMGVPGSDVSRGLRTQPNGIVLFVDGNHPNATTTADGTDPNNPLSTITAAMAKLVAFHALSEVQAEGSTIVIAPGTYTDSIAIDRTSYPPDCSIIGCGNSKFDVVWVPAAGDALSIDQSGWLIDGIHFQPAADGAGVKLTWNAGAGAEDTIIQNCFFDGRWGTGLYGVEFEGAPANCTIQDCRFAEFDTAQPCITITATPTASPYQTHILRNTFQEAVEYITIEAGGFNASIIAGNHFVQATGDLGATTTYINLGTGSLGYNQVVGNYFDGDYSNTGGYTAETNGNDNWVGNFAADVAEAEVGDNGITVAEPAA
;
A
#
# COMPACT_ATOMS: atom_id res chain seq x y z
N MET A 1 20.18 22.41 9.88
CA MET A 1 19.90 22.00 11.27
C MET A 1 20.41 20.57 11.45
N ASN A 2 21.36 20.31 12.30
CA ASN A 2 21.79 18.95 12.61
C ASN A 2 20.68 18.32 13.43
N PHE A 3 20.14 17.19 13.00
CA PHE A 3 19.25 16.34 13.77
C PHE A 3 20.06 15.27 14.56
N PRO A 4 20.82 15.63 15.61
CA PRO A 4 21.51 14.63 16.40
C PRO A 4 20.57 13.89 17.34
N LEU A 5 19.33 14.37 17.49
CA LEU A 5 18.36 13.84 18.46
C LEU A 5 17.86 12.44 18.13
N ILE A 6 17.60 12.15 16.85
CA ILE A 6 17.15 10.80 16.43
C ILE A 6 18.24 9.75 16.69
N ARG A 7 19.52 10.13 16.62
CA ARG A 7 20.65 9.22 16.89
C ARG A 7 20.83 8.85 18.37
N GLN A 8 20.22 9.58 19.28
CA GLN A 8 20.42 9.38 20.73
C GLN A 8 19.20 8.78 21.43
N GLN A 9 18.14 8.44 20.65
CA GLN A 9 16.90 7.97 21.27
C GLN A 9 16.83 6.44 21.26
N PRO A 10 16.88 5.78 22.41
CA PRO A 10 16.81 4.32 22.51
C PRO A 10 15.44 3.74 22.10
N TRP A 11 14.47 4.60 21.82
CA TRP A 11 13.08 4.26 21.55
C TRP A 11 12.83 3.75 20.13
N TYR A 12 13.64 4.16 19.16
CA TYR A 12 13.47 3.80 17.76
C TYR A 12 14.74 3.15 17.19
N PRO A 13 15.22 2.05 17.77
CA PRO A 13 16.49 1.45 17.35
C PRO A 13 16.46 0.93 15.90
N GLY A 14 15.26 0.69 15.35
CA GLY A 14 15.10 0.18 13.98
C GLY A 14 15.22 1.26 12.89
N GLN A 15 14.99 2.53 13.21
CA GLN A 15 15.06 3.59 12.19
C GLN A 15 16.45 3.80 11.58
N MET A 16 17.47 3.39 12.29
CA MET A 16 18.87 3.62 11.88
C MET A 16 19.50 2.45 11.15
N GLY A 17 18.81 1.36 11.01
CA GLY A 17 19.40 0.13 10.51
C GLY A 17 18.52 -0.70 9.60
N VAL A 18 17.37 -0.23 9.17
CA VAL A 18 16.55 -0.97 8.21
C VAL A 18 17.20 -0.85 6.83
N PRO A 19 17.91 -1.90 6.35
CA PRO A 19 18.47 -1.89 5.02
C PRO A 19 17.33 -1.78 4.01
N GLY A 20 17.32 -0.71 3.23
CA GLY A 20 16.34 -0.51 2.18
C GLY A 20 15.18 0.44 2.52
N SER A 21 14.98 0.82 3.78
CA SER A 21 14.18 2.00 4.03
C SER A 21 15.02 3.21 3.60
N ASP A 22 14.61 3.86 2.54
CA ASP A 22 15.16 5.16 2.21
C ASP A 22 14.64 6.15 3.26
N VAL A 23 15.25 6.10 4.45
CA VAL A 23 14.97 7.03 5.55
C VAL A 23 15.11 8.47 5.05
N SER A 24 15.91 8.67 3.98
CA SER A 24 16.04 9.96 3.31
C SER A 24 14.77 10.38 2.57
N ARG A 25 13.93 9.41 2.16
CA ARG A 25 12.60 9.70 1.58
C ARG A 25 11.53 9.89 2.64
N GLY A 26 11.56 9.10 3.71
CA GLY A 26 10.61 9.21 4.82
C GLY A 26 10.87 10.41 5.72
N LEU A 27 12.13 10.66 6.02
CA LEU A 27 12.59 11.93 6.57
C LEU A 27 12.94 12.83 5.39
N ARG A 28 11.97 13.18 4.57
CA ARG A 28 12.20 14.28 3.63
C ARG A 28 12.71 15.42 4.48
N THR A 29 13.99 15.70 4.38
CA THR A 29 14.64 16.83 5.04
C THR A 29 14.15 18.13 4.41
N GLN A 30 12.85 18.26 4.29
CA GLN A 30 12.23 19.55 4.08
C GLN A 30 12.52 20.33 5.36
N PRO A 31 13.20 21.45 5.29
CA PRO A 31 13.58 22.19 6.48
C PRO A 31 12.39 22.71 7.30
N ASN A 32 11.18 22.43 6.87
CA ASN A 32 9.97 23.06 7.34
C ASN A 32 8.96 22.09 7.99
N GLY A 33 8.98 20.78 7.67
CA GLY A 33 8.02 19.82 8.25
C GLY A 33 8.25 19.54 9.72
N ILE A 34 7.18 19.20 10.44
CA ILE A 34 7.26 18.72 11.83
C ILE A 34 7.37 17.19 11.87
N VAL A 35 7.99 16.68 12.93
CA VAL A 35 7.95 15.25 13.25
C VAL A 35 7.07 15.06 14.47
N LEU A 36 6.04 14.22 14.33
CA LEU A 36 5.12 13.86 15.40
C LEU A 36 5.31 12.38 15.76
N PHE A 37 5.43 12.10 17.05
CA PHE A 37 5.60 10.75 17.58
C PHE A 37 4.28 10.25 18.17
N VAL A 38 3.92 9.02 17.81
CA VAL A 38 2.75 8.30 18.32
C VAL A 38 3.22 7.03 19.02
N ASP A 39 2.87 6.87 20.28
CA ASP A 39 3.14 5.66 21.05
C ASP A 39 2.04 5.46 22.10
N GLY A 40 1.03 4.64 21.76
CA GLY A 40 -0.08 4.36 22.66
C GLY A 40 0.29 3.61 23.93
N ASN A 41 1.48 3.00 24.00
CA ASN A 41 1.97 2.22 25.13
C ASN A 41 2.91 3.04 26.05
N HIS A 42 3.30 4.23 25.64
CA HIS A 42 4.21 5.05 26.43
C HIS A 42 3.54 5.61 27.70
N PRO A 43 4.17 5.58 28.88
CA PRO A 43 3.55 6.03 30.12
C PRO A 43 3.17 7.52 30.15
N ASN A 44 3.82 8.35 29.32
CA ASN A 44 3.52 9.77 29.20
C ASN A 44 2.62 10.09 27.99
N ALA A 45 2.18 9.07 27.22
CA ALA A 45 1.38 9.30 26.03
C ALA A 45 0.00 9.83 26.40
N THR A 46 -0.41 10.90 25.74
CA THR A 46 -1.77 11.45 25.83
C THR A 46 -2.22 11.96 24.47
N THR A 47 -3.52 12.12 24.29
CA THR A 47 -4.07 12.74 23.06
C THR A 47 -3.77 14.23 22.97
N THR A 48 -3.36 14.87 24.07
CA THR A 48 -3.05 16.31 24.17
C THR A 48 -1.56 16.61 24.32
N ALA A 49 -0.72 15.58 24.33
CA ALA A 49 0.74 15.74 24.37
C ALA A 49 1.24 16.64 23.23
N ASP A 50 2.42 17.19 23.35
CA ASP A 50 3.01 17.96 22.25
C ASP A 50 3.29 17.07 21.02
N GLY A 51 3.77 15.87 21.27
CA GLY A 51 4.05 14.88 20.23
C GLY A 51 5.32 15.13 19.43
N THR A 52 6.01 16.25 19.63
CA THR A 52 7.29 16.56 18.96
C THR A 52 8.50 15.96 19.67
N ASP A 53 8.30 15.46 20.89
CA ASP A 53 9.28 14.73 21.69
C ASP A 53 8.82 13.27 21.86
N PRO A 54 9.63 12.26 21.50
CA PRO A 54 9.28 10.86 21.71
C PRO A 54 9.15 10.45 23.18
N ASN A 55 9.65 11.24 24.13
CA ASN A 55 9.40 11.02 25.54
C ASN A 55 8.04 11.58 26.01
N ASN A 56 7.37 12.32 25.16
CA ASN A 56 6.03 12.85 25.38
C ASN A 56 5.18 12.68 24.12
N PRO A 57 4.99 11.43 23.65
CA PRO A 57 4.32 11.13 22.41
C PRO A 57 2.80 11.32 22.51
N LEU A 58 2.15 11.37 21.36
CA LEU A 58 0.71 11.26 21.25
C LEU A 58 0.27 9.81 21.43
N SER A 59 -0.88 9.59 22.03
CA SER A 59 -1.37 8.22 22.30
C SER A 59 -2.12 7.58 21.14
N THR A 60 -2.55 8.36 20.13
CA THR A 60 -3.33 7.89 18.97
C THR A 60 -2.84 8.55 17.68
N ILE A 61 -3.08 7.86 16.57
CA ILE A 61 -2.80 8.41 15.23
C ILE A 61 -3.72 9.61 14.96
N THR A 62 -4.99 9.51 15.36
CA THR A 62 -5.96 10.63 15.24
C THR A 62 -5.45 11.91 15.91
N ALA A 63 -4.83 11.81 17.09
CA ALA A 63 -4.28 12.98 17.76
C ALA A 63 -3.11 13.60 16.99
N ALA A 64 -2.25 12.78 16.38
CA ALA A 64 -1.16 13.26 15.55
C ALA A 64 -1.67 13.94 14.27
N MET A 65 -2.67 13.35 13.63
CA MET A 65 -3.31 13.92 12.45
C MET A 65 -3.99 15.26 12.77
N ALA A 66 -4.67 15.37 13.90
CA ALA A 66 -5.27 16.64 14.34
C ALA A 66 -4.22 17.73 14.59
N LYS A 67 -3.05 17.38 15.12
CA LYS A 67 -1.94 18.32 15.26
C LYS A 67 -1.34 18.74 13.94
N LEU A 68 -1.22 17.82 12.99
CA LEU A 68 -0.73 18.13 11.64
C LEU A 68 -1.67 19.12 10.95
N VAL A 69 -3.00 18.90 11.03
CA VAL A 69 -4.02 19.84 10.53
C VAL A 69 -3.88 21.22 11.18
N ALA A 70 -3.74 21.26 12.50
CA ALA A 70 -3.58 22.54 13.21
C ALA A 70 -2.29 23.27 12.80
N PHE A 71 -1.21 22.53 12.54
CA PHE A 71 0.05 23.10 12.06
C PHE A 71 -0.07 23.59 10.62
N HIS A 72 -0.73 22.82 9.75
CA HIS A 72 -1.02 23.22 8.37
C HIS A 72 -1.85 24.50 8.30
N ALA A 73 -2.87 24.62 9.13
CA ALA A 73 -3.69 25.83 9.21
C ALA A 73 -2.91 27.09 9.66
N LEU A 74 -1.79 26.92 10.39
CA LEU A 74 -0.92 28.03 10.77
C LEU A 74 0.07 28.41 9.68
N SER A 75 0.56 27.43 8.93
CA SER A 75 1.52 27.65 7.86
C SER A 75 1.53 26.47 6.88
N GLU A 76 0.83 26.61 5.77
CA GLU A 76 0.73 25.56 4.73
C GLU A 76 2.11 25.08 4.28
N VAL A 77 2.98 25.99 3.88
CA VAL A 77 4.33 25.67 3.37
C VAL A 77 5.24 25.02 4.41
N GLN A 78 5.05 25.34 5.69
CA GLN A 78 5.87 24.74 6.75
C GLN A 78 5.37 23.37 7.18
N ALA A 79 4.14 23.00 6.84
CA ALA A 79 3.58 21.71 7.16
C ALA A 79 3.91 20.63 6.11
N GLU A 80 4.26 21.03 4.89
CA GLU A 80 4.71 20.11 3.83
C GLU A 80 5.92 19.30 4.28
N GLY A 81 5.96 18.02 3.91
CA GLY A 81 7.06 17.11 4.29
C GLY A 81 7.07 16.70 5.75
N SER A 82 5.98 16.93 6.50
CA SER A 82 5.86 16.46 7.88
C SER A 82 5.85 14.93 7.97
N THR A 83 6.29 14.41 9.11
CA THR A 83 6.38 12.97 9.33
C THR A 83 5.67 12.59 10.62
N ILE A 84 4.80 11.57 10.55
CA ILE A 84 4.22 10.91 11.70
C ILE A 84 4.95 9.58 11.89
N VAL A 85 5.56 9.42 13.06
CA VAL A 85 6.34 8.25 13.45
C VAL A 85 5.54 7.46 14.46
N ILE A 86 5.20 6.21 14.13
CA ILE A 86 4.35 5.35 14.96
C ILE A 86 5.20 4.27 15.61
N ALA A 87 5.20 4.20 16.93
CA ALA A 87 5.89 3.17 17.71
C ALA A 87 5.16 1.81 17.62
N PRO A 88 5.84 0.69 17.95
CA PRO A 88 5.22 -0.62 18.05
C PRO A 88 3.99 -0.65 18.94
N GLY A 89 2.93 -1.23 18.44
CA GLY A 89 1.64 -1.30 19.16
C GLY A 89 0.47 -1.57 18.23
N THR A 90 -0.73 -1.61 18.80
CA THR A 90 -1.99 -1.78 18.05
C THR A 90 -2.77 -0.49 18.08
N TYR A 91 -3.17 -0.01 16.92
CA TYR A 91 -3.90 1.24 16.70
C TYR A 91 -5.23 0.96 16.01
N THR A 92 -6.31 1.59 16.47
CA THR A 92 -7.68 1.33 15.99
C THR A 92 -8.31 2.52 15.30
N ASP A 93 -7.50 3.53 15.00
CA ASP A 93 -7.95 4.75 14.32
C ASP A 93 -8.44 4.45 12.90
N SER A 94 -9.39 5.26 12.41
CA SER A 94 -9.73 5.38 10.98
C SER A 94 -9.43 6.82 10.57
N ILE A 95 -8.58 6.99 9.57
CA ILE A 95 -8.04 8.29 9.17
C ILE A 95 -8.45 8.58 7.73
N ALA A 96 -9.00 9.78 7.50
CA ALA A 96 -9.23 10.33 6.17
C ALA A 96 -8.36 11.58 5.98
N ILE A 97 -7.47 11.52 5.01
CA ILE A 97 -6.58 12.62 4.61
C ILE A 97 -7.22 13.32 3.42
N ASP A 98 -7.76 14.50 3.64
CA ASP A 98 -8.31 15.33 2.59
C ASP A 98 -7.36 16.48 2.23
N ARG A 99 -7.37 16.89 0.96
CA ARG A 99 -6.46 17.92 0.42
C ARG A 99 -6.73 19.34 0.90
N THR A 100 -7.83 19.58 1.60
CA THR A 100 -8.17 20.92 2.12
C THR A 100 -7.64 21.13 3.52
N SER A 101 -7.48 20.03 4.27
CA SER A 101 -7.10 20.06 5.68
C SER A 101 -5.66 19.62 5.90
N TYR A 102 -5.13 18.77 5.02
CA TYR A 102 -3.80 18.15 5.21
C TYR A 102 -2.78 18.65 4.19
N PRO A 103 -1.52 18.81 4.62
CA PRO A 103 -0.44 19.17 3.71
C PRO A 103 -0.09 18.01 2.77
N PRO A 104 0.41 18.32 1.55
CA PRO A 104 0.99 17.31 0.67
C PRO A 104 2.37 16.85 1.17
N ASP A 105 2.91 15.84 0.50
CA ASP A 105 4.30 15.35 0.67
C ASP A 105 4.65 14.85 2.07
N CYS A 106 3.67 14.43 2.86
CA CYS A 106 3.89 13.95 4.22
C CYS A 106 4.15 12.43 4.29
N SER A 107 4.52 11.96 5.47
CA SER A 107 4.83 10.55 5.67
C SER A 107 4.21 10.00 6.94
N ILE A 108 3.75 8.74 6.89
CA ILE A 108 3.38 7.93 8.05
C ILE A 108 4.32 6.72 8.07
N ILE A 109 5.11 6.59 9.13
CA ILE A 109 6.17 5.60 9.22
C ILE A 109 6.01 4.77 10.49
N GLY A 110 5.87 3.45 10.33
CA GLY A 110 5.93 2.48 11.41
C GLY A 110 7.37 2.27 11.87
N CYS A 111 7.62 2.46 13.16
CA CYS A 111 8.94 2.30 13.77
C CYS A 111 9.04 1.01 14.57
N GLY A 112 9.29 -0.09 13.89
CA GLY A 112 9.56 -1.38 14.51
C GLY A 112 10.81 -2.04 13.94
N ASN A 113 11.17 -3.18 14.50
CA ASN A 113 12.19 -4.05 13.92
C ASN A 113 11.64 -4.82 12.71
N SER A 114 10.34 -4.85 12.56
CA SER A 114 9.60 -5.56 11.54
C SER A 114 8.33 -4.80 11.16
N LYS A 115 7.88 -4.98 9.91
CA LYS A 115 6.57 -4.49 9.46
C LYS A 115 5.37 -5.12 10.19
N PHE A 116 5.58 -6.03 11.12
CA PHE A 116 4.56 -6.63 11.97
C PHE A 116 4.39 -5.93 13.32
N ASP A 117 5.28 -5.00 13.66
CA ASP A 117 5.34 -4.42 15.01
C ASP A 117 4.31 -3.30 15.21
N VAL A 118 4.00 -2.54 14.16
CA VAL A 118 2.98 -1.49 14.17
C VAL A 118 1.73 -2.02 13.50
N VAL A 119 0.72 -2.37 14.28
CA VAL A 119 -0.51 -3.00 13.79
C VAL A 119 -1.64 -1.98 13.76
N TRP A 120 -2.22 -1.78 12.58
CA TRP A 120 -3.33 -0.84 12.39
C TRP A 120 -4.62 -1.60 12.05
N VAL A 121 -5.55 -1.63 13.00
CA VAL A 121 -6.80 -2.41 12.96
C VAL A 121 -7.98 -1.46 13.17
N PRO A 122 -8.56 -0.86 12.13
CA PRO A 122 -9.72 0.01 12.30
C PRO A 122 -10.92 -0.79 12.82
N ALA A 123 -11.76 -0.14 13.62
CA ALA A 123 -12.97 -0.77 14.13
C ALA A 123 -14.03 -0.99 13.03
N ALA A 124 -14.03 -0.14 12.01
CA ALA A 124 -14.91 -0.17 10.83
C ALA A 124 -14.33 0.73 9.73
N GLY A 125 -14.70 0.48 8.48
CA GLY A 125 -14.29 1.26 7.34
C GLY A 125 -12.79 1.16 7.03
N ASP A 126 -12.30 2.12 6.27
CA ASP A 126 -10.89 2.17 5.87
C ASP A 126 -9.97 2.52 7.05
N ALA A 127 -8.82 1.87 7.14
CA ALA A 127 -7.81 2.29 8.12
C ALA A 127 -7.26 3.66 7.74
N LEU A 128 -6.92 3.84 6.47
CA LEU A 128 -6.38 5.08 5.93
C LEU A 128 -6.96 5.36 4.54
N SER A 129 -7.68 6.47 4.39
CA SER A 129 -8.13 7.00 3.11
C SER A 129 -7.33 8.25 2.76
N ILE A 130 -6.79 8.33 1.54
CA ILE A 130 -5.92 9.43 1.08
C ILE A 130 -6.54 10.10 -0.13
N ASP A 131 -6.86 11.40 -0.02
CA ASP A 131 -7.27 12.31 -1.09
C ASP A 131 -6.28 13.51 -1.13
N GLN A 132 -4.99 13.27 -0.97
CA GLN A 132 -3.92 14.27 -1.00
C GLN A 132 -2.65 13.69 -1.60
N SER A 133 -1.92 14.48 -2.38
CA SER A 133 -0.73 14.03 -3.11
C SER A 133 0.52 13.84 -2.25
N GLY A 134 1.43 13.00 -2.74
CA GLY A 134 2.81 12.89 -2.25
C GLY A 134 2.98 12.17 -0.91
N TRP A 135 1.99 11.44 -0.42
CA TRP A 135 2.11 10.75 0.86
C TRP A 135 2.97 9.49 0.76
N LEU A 136 3.79 9.25 1.78
CA LEU A 136 4.55 8.02 1.98
C LEU A 136 3.98 7.24 3.17
N ILE A 137 3.64 5.97 2.93
CA ILE A 137 3.21 5.02 3.96
C ILE A 137 4.25 3.90 4.02
N ASP A 138 4.89 3.71 5.17
CA ASP A 138 6.02 2.80 5.29
C ASP A 138 5.96 1.98 6.59
N GLY A 139 6.20 0.67 6.49
CA GLY A 139 6.47 -0.20 7.63
C GLY A 139 5.29 -0.50 8.55
N ILE A 140 4.05 -0.55 8.03
CA ILE A 140 2.83 -0.75 8.81
C ILE A 140 2.18 -2.08 8.47
N HIS A 141 1.65 -2.75 9.48
CA HIS A 141 0.79 -3.93 9.37
C HIS A 141 -0.69 -3.49 9.41
N PHE A 142 -1.32 -3.44 8.27
CA PHE A 142 -2.75 -3.16 8.14
C PHE A 142 -3.57 -4.45 8.28
N GLN A 143 -4.61 -4.38 9.11
CA GLN A 143 -5.64 -5.41 9.25
C GLN A 143 -6.99 -4.77 8.93
N PRO A 144 -7.40 -4.75 7.64
CA PRO A 144 -8.60 -4.05 7.22
C PRO A 144 -9.85 -4.57 7.93
N ALA A 145 -10.81 -3.69 8.17
CA ALA A 145 -12.14 -4.10 8.61
C ALA A 145 -12.93 -4.77 7.48
N ALA A 146 -13.99 -5.49 7.83
CA ALA A 146 -14.84 -6.20 6.86
C ALA A 146 -15.56 -5.29 5.84
N ASP A 147 -15.61 -4.01 6.12
CA ASP A 147 -16.29 -2.98 5.31
C ASP A 147 -15.34 -1.90 4.77
N GLY A 148 -14.01 -2.15 4.83
CA GLY A 148 -13.02 -1.15 4.41
C GLY A 148 -11.70 -1.72 3.93
N ALA A 149 -10.87 -0.84 3.38
CA ALA A 149 -9.53 -1.12 2.92
C ALA A 149 -8.47 -0.85 3.99
N GLY A 150 -7.30 -1.48 3.85
CA GLY A 150 -6.11 -1.08 4.59
C GLY A 150 -5.68 0.33 4.21
N VAL A 151 -5.51 0.58 2.91
CA VAL A 151 -5.27 1.92 2.36
C VAL A 151 -6.17 2.14 1.16
N LYS A 152 -6.92 3.24 1.19
CA LYS A 152 -7.76 3.68 0.09
C LYS A 152 -7.17 4.95 -0.54
N LEU A 153 -6.89 4.89 -1.83
CA LEU A 153 -6.37 6.00 -2.63
C LEU A 153 -7.52 6.61 -3.41
N THR A 154 -7.89 7.84 -3.10
CA THR A 154 -9.03 8.52 -3.71
C THR A 154 -8.58 9.61 -4.67
N TRP A 155 -9.42 9.88 -5.67
CA TRP A 155 -9.22 10.95 -6.63
C TRP A 155 -10.56 11.61 -6.96
N ASN A 156 -10.69 12.87 -6.62
CA ASN A 156 -11.92 13.63 -6.78
C ASN A 156 -11.67 14.94 -7.54
N ALA A 157 -12.50 15.19 -8.55
CA ALA A 157 -12.55 16.48 -9.26
C ALA A 157 -11.19 17.01 -9.76
N GLY A 158 -10.32 16.12 -10.25
CA GLY A 158 -9.07 16.48 -10.91
C GLY A 158 -7.83 16.52 -10.03
N ALA A 159 -7.92 16.05 -8.79
CA ALA A 159 -6.78 15.87 -7.89
C ALA A 159 -7.08 14.79 -6.84
N GLY A 160 -6.08 14.27 -6.16
CA GLY A 160 -6.23 13.24 -5.12
C GLY A 160 -4.91 12.67 -4.65
N ALA A 161 -4.86 11.38 -4.49
CA ALA A 161 -3.71 10.64 -3.96
C ALA A 161 -2.57 10.42 -4.97
N GLU A 162 -2.31 11.38 -5.87
CA GLU A 162 -1.19 11.29 -6.79
C GLU A 162 0.14 11.20 -6.06
N ASP A 163 1.14 10.60 -6.71
CA ASP A 163 2.51 10.47 -6.20
C ASP A 163 2.62 9.77 -4.82
N THR A 164 1.57 9.03 -4.41
CA THR A 164 1.56 8.29 -3.15
C THR A 164 2.42 7.03 -3.26
N ILE A 165 3.22 6.78 -2.23
CA ILE A 165 4.06 5.59 -2.12
C ILE A 165 3.61 4.77 -0.90
N ILE A 166 3.30 3.50 -1.12
CA ILE A 166 3.04 2.50 -0.08
C ILE A 166 4.16 1.47 -0.15
N GLN A 167 4.95 1.34 0.90
CA GLN A 167 6.09 0.43 0.87
C GLN A 167 6.32 -0.30 2.19
N ASN A 168 6.97 -1.47 2.13
CA ASN A 168 7.34 -2.29 3.28
C ASN A 168 6.17 -2.59 4.23
N CYS A 169 4.93 -2.53 3.75
CA CYS A 169 3.74 -2.78 4.54
C CYS A 169 3.33 -4.26 4.47
N PHE A 170 2.56 -4.69 5.47
CA PHE A 170 1.88 -5.97 5.45
C PHE A 170 0.37 -5.72 5.49
N PHE A 171 -0.35 -6.26 4.53
CA PHE A 171 -1.80 -6.24 4.46
C PHE A 171 -2.30 -7.65 4.76
N ASP A 172 -3.00 -7.79 5.87
CA ASP A 172 -3.50 -9.05 6.43
C ASP A 172 -5.04 -9.03 6.36
N GLY A 173 -5.61 -9.78 5.42
CA GLY A 173 -7.05 -9.91 5.22
C GLY A 173 -7.76 -10.68 6.34
N ARG A 174 -6.98 -11.22 7.30
CA ARG A 174 -7.51 -11.87 8.49
C ARG A 174 -8.55 -12.94 8.21
N TRP A 175 -8.18 -13.90 7.37
CA TRP A 175 -9.06 -15.03 7.06
C TRP A 175 -10.34 -14.59 6.34
N GLY A 176 -10.20 -13.62 5.44
CA GLY A 176 -11.30 -13.11 4.65
C GLY A 176 -12.25 -12.15 5.37
N THR A 177 -11.80 -11.51 6.44
CA THR A 177 -12.60 -10.47 7.11
C THR A 177 -12.29 -9.06 6.63
N GLY A 178 -11.11 -8.80 6.08
CA GLY A 178 -10.75 -7.51 5.48
C GLY A 178 -11.30 -7.36 4.06
N LEU A 179 -11.78 -6.16 3.68
CA LEU A 179 -12.37 -5.97 2.36
C LEU A 179 -11.28 -5.89 1.28
N TYR A 180 -10.34 -4.97 1.41
CA TYR A 180 -9.23 -4.82 0.46
C TYR A 180 -7.92 -4.49 1.18
N GLY A 181 -6.79 -4.90 0.62
CA GLY A 181 -5.49 -4.42 1.07
C GLY A 181 -5.29 -2.97 0.64
N VAL A 182 -5.31 -2.72 -0.68
CA VAL A 182 -5.27 -1.39 -1.27
C VAL A 182 -6.42 -1.22 -2.27
N GLU A 183 -7.18 -0.15 -2.10
CA GLU A 183 -8.28 0.22 -2.99
C GLU A 183 -7.94 1.52 -3.71
N PHE A 184 -8.17 1.54 -5.02
CA PHE A 184 -8.14 2.76 -5.83
C PHE A 184 -9.58 3.20 -6.11
N GLU A 185 -9.96 4.38 -5.64
CA GLU A 185 -11.24 5.02 -5.93
C GLU A 185 -11.02 6.26 -6.80
N GLY A 186 -11.37 6.15 -8.06
CA GLY A 186 -11.05 7.20 -9.03
C GLY A 186 -9.75 6.90 -9.81
N ALA A 187 -9.03 7.94 -10.21
CA ALA A 187 -7.87 7.83 -11.09
C ALA A 187 -6.61 8.51 -10.52
N PRO A 188 -6.14 8.15 -9.33
CA PRO A 188 -4.88 8.68 -8.86
C PRO A 188 -3.73 8.27 -9.78
N ALA A 189 -2.74 9.17 -9.95
CA ALA A 189 -1.62 8.98 -10.85
C ALA A 189 -0.32 8.74 -10.10
N ASN A 190 0.65 8.11 -10.76
CA ASN A 190 2.02 7.96 -10.28
C ASN A 190 2.14 7.26 -8.91
N CYS A 191 1.13 6.49 -8.50
CA CYS A 191 1.18 5.78 -7.23
C CYS A 191 2.15 4.59 -7.31
N THR A 192 2.80 4.28 -6.21
CA THR A 192 3.70 3.14 -6.12
C THR A 192 3.35 2.26 -4.92
N ILE A 193 3.15 0.96 -5.16
CA ILE A 193 2.98 -0.06 -4.13
C ILE A 193 4.16 -1.03 -4.26
N GLN A 194 5.07 -1.02 -3.30
CA GLN A 194 6.29 -1.80 -3.44
C GLN A 194 6.75 -2.47 -2.14
N ASP A 195 7.43 -3.62 -2.29
CA ASP A 195 8.06 -4.36 -1.19
C ASP A 195 7.06 -4.72 -0.06
N CYS A 196 5.76 -4.77 -0.40
CA CYS A 196 4.68 -5.12 0.49
C CYS A 196 4.40 -6.63 0.47
N ARG A 197 3.73 -7.10 1.53
CA ARG A 197 3.13 -8.43 1.58
C ARG A 197 1.63 -8.30 1.75
N PHE A 198 0.89 -9.09 0.98
CA PHE A 198 -0.57 -9.25 1.06
C PHE A 198 -0.88 -10.70 1.39
N ALA A 199 -1.73 -10.96 2.38
CA ALA A 199 -2.08 -12.33 2.74
C ALA A 199 -3.52 -12.45 3.28
N GLU A 200 -4.10 -13.63 3.12
CA GLU A 200 -5.34 -14.07 3.77
C GLU A 200 -6.61 -13.30 3.34
N PHE A 201 -6.69 -12.90 2.06
CA PHE A 201 -7.89 -12.30 1.44
C PHE A 201 -8.74 -13.38 0.77
N ASP A 202 -10.07 -13.34 0.97
CA ASP A 202 -11.00 -14.34 0.40
C ASP A 202 -11.52 -13.98 -1.01
N THR A 203 -12.42 -14.83 -1.54
CA THR A 203 -12.92 -14.75 -2.93
C THR A 203 -13.61 -13.46 -3.34
N ALA A 204 -14.09 -12.69 -2.38
CA ALA A 204 -14.83 -11.45 -2.67
C ALA A 204 -13.97 -10.21 -2.48
N GLN A 205 -12.70 -10.40 -2.12
CA GLN A 205 -11.87 -9.34 -1.57
C GLN A 205 -10.44 -9.43 -2.08
N PRO A 206 -10.18 -8.87 -3.27
CA PRO A 206 -8.83 -8.85 -3.82
C PRO A 206 -7.85 -8.04 -2.96
N CYS A 207 -6.59 -8.42 -3.00
CA CYS A 207 -5.53 -7.70 -2.29
C CYS A 207 -5.42 -6.25 -2.77
N ILE A 208 -5.50 -6.04 -4.09
CA ILE A 208 -5.48 -4.72 -4.73
C ILE A 208 -6.64 -4.65 -5.72
N THR A 209 -7.45 -3.59 -5.62
CA THR A 209 -8.61 -3.40 -6.50
C THR A 209 -8.79 -1.96 -6.96
N ILE A 210 -9.56 -1.79 -8.04
CA ILE A 210 -10.18 -0.52 -8.40
C ILE A 210 -11.70 -0.67 -8.24
N THR A 211 -12.29 0.23 -7.48
CA THR A 211 -13.76 0.38 -7.38
C THR A 211 -14.26 1.59 -8.16
N ALA A 212 -13.42 2.15 -9.00
CA ALA A 212 -13.69 3.38 -9.73
C ALA A 212 -14.85 3.25 -10.72
N THR A 213 -15.50 4.37 -10.98
CA THR A 213 -16.46 4.51 -12.06
C THR A 213 -15.77 4.26 -13.42
N PRO A 214 -16.48 3.68 -14.41
CA PRO A 214 -15.90 3.26 -15.70
C PRO A 214 -15.19 4.33 -16.53
N THR A 215 -15.23 5.58 -16.09
CA THR A 215 -14.66 6.73 -16.80
C THR A 215 -13.31 7.21 -16.29
N ALA A 216 -12.78 6.59 -15.25
CA ALA A 216 -11.53 7.01 -14.62
C ALA A 216 -10.66 5.79 -14.29
N SER A 217 -9.44 5.78 -14.81
CA SER A 217 -8.46 4.71 -14.60
C SER A 217 -7.21 5.28 -13.96
N PRO A 218 -6.69 4.67 -12.90
CA PRO A 218 -5.35 4.97 -12.43
C PRO A 218 -4.32 4.85 -13.56
N TYR A 219 -3.37 5.75 -13.61
CA TYR A 219 -2.34 5.74 -14.64
C TYR A 219 -0.95 5.95 -14.03
N GLN A 220 0.07 5.42 -14.73
CA GLN A 220 1.45 5.47 -14.26
C GLN A 220 1.62 4.88 -12.84
N THR A 221 0.79 3.89 -12.49
CA THR A 221 0.86 3.20 -11.20
C THR A 221 1.88 2.08 -11.27
N HIS A 222 2.68 1.93 -10.24
CA HIS A 222 3.71 0.91 -10.14
C HIS A 222 3.39 -0.07 -9.01
N ILE A 223 3.26 -1.37 -9.32
CA ILE A 223 3.10 -2.45 -8.34
C ILE A 223 4.34 -3.34 -8.45
N LEU A 224 5.28 -3.16 -7.52
CA LEU A 224 6.65 -3.65 -7.68
C LEU A 224 7.10 -4.53 -6.51
N ARG A 225 7.65 -5.71 -6.79
CA ARG A 225 8.33 -6.58 -5.82
C ARG A 225 7.49 -6.93 -4.58
N ASN A 226 6.18 -7.02 -4.76
CA ASN A 226 5.29 -7.44 -3.68
C ASN A 226 5.19 -8.96 -3.63
N THR A 227 4.85 -9.47 -2.44
CA THR A 227 4.50 -10.88 -2.24
C THR A 227 3.01 -10.97 -1.94
N PHE A 228 2.30 -11.75 -2.74
CA PHE A 228 0.88 -12.07 -2.57
C PHE A 228 0.77 -13.53 -2.15
N GLN A 229 0.08 -13.81 -1.06
CA GLN A 229 0.04 -15.13 -0.46
C GLN A 229 -1.33 -15.43 0.14
N GLU A 230 -1.81 -16.67 -0.04
CA GLU A 230 -3.03 -17.15 0.61
C GLU A 230 -4.23 -16.22 0.38
N ALA A 231 -4.42 -15.78 -0.87
CA ALA A 231 -5.59 -15.02 -1.27
C ALA A 231 -6.21 -15.64 -2.52
N VAL A 232 -7.51 -15.48 -2.66
CA VAL A 232 -8.22 -16.02 -3.83
C VAL A 232 -8.11 -15.09 -5.01
N GLU A 233 -8.07 -13.79 -4.77
CA GLU A 233 -7.83 -12.77 -5.78
C GLU A 233 -6.70 -11.84 -5.33
N TYR A 234 -5.77 -11.53 -6.23
CA TYR A 234 -4.64 -10.68 -5.88
C TYR A 234 -4.76 -9.27 -6.44
N ILE A 235 -4.78 -9.12 -7.75
CA ILE A 235 -4.93 -7.82 -8.41
C ILE A 235 -6.14 -7.93 -9.33
N THR A 236 -7.25 -7.29 -8.97
CA THR A 236 -8.49 -7.31 -9.73
C THR A 236 -8.92 -5.89 -10.04
N ILE A 237 -8.65 -5.48 -11.28
CA ILE A 237 -8.89 -4.13 -11.78
C ILE A 237 -9.97 -4.22 -12.86
N GLU A 238 -11.23 -4.35 -12.47
CA GLU A 238 -12.31 -4.57 -13.41
C GLU A 238 -12.86 -3.30 -14.06
N ALA A 239 -12.95 -2.24 -13.29
CA ALA A 239 -13.54 -0.99 -13.75
C ALA A 239 -12.45 0.00 -14.23
N GLY A 240 -12.46 0.28 -15.54
CA GLY A 240 -11.56 1.25 -16.13
C GLY A 240 -10.11 0.79 -16.33
N GLY A 241 -9.66 -0.24 -15.64
CA GLY A 241 -8.30 -0.79 -15.75
C GLY A 241 -7.17 0.15 -15.31
N PHE A 242 -5.94 -0.33 -15.36
CA PHE A 242 -4.74 0.51 -15.29
C PHE A 242 -4.34 1.02 -16.67
N ASN A 243 -3.70 2.20 -16.73
CA ASN A 243 -3.14 2.76 -17.95
C ASN A 243 -1.68 3.14 -17.75
N ALA A 244 -0.84 2.82 -18.73
CA ALA A 244 0.59 3.14 -18.76
C ALA A 244 1.31 2.79 -17.42
N SER A 245 0.90 1.70 -16.79
CA SER A 245 1.33 1.27 -15.46
C SER A 245 2.30 0.09 -15.53
N ILE A 246 2.96 -0.21 -14.42
CA ILE A 246 3.95 -1.30 -14.36
C ILE A 246 3.58 -2.24 -13.20
N ILE A 247 3.45 -3.54 -13.51
CA ILE A 247 3.31 -4.62 -12.53
C ILE A 247 4.52 -5.53 -12.70
N ALA A 248 5.53 -5.42 -11.83
CA ALA A 248 6.80 -6.09 -12.09
C ALA A 248 7.45 -6.72 -10.87
N GLY A 249 8.06 -7.90 -11.09
CA GLY A 249 8.85 -8.59 -10.08
C GLY A 249 8.05 -9.05 -8.86
N ASN A 250 6.74 -9.20 -8.99
CA ASN A 250 5.89 -9.66 -7.89
C ASN A 250 5.91 -11.19 -7.81
N HIS A 251 5.74 -11.69 -6.61
CA HIS A 251 5.62 -13.12 -6.32
C HIS A 251 4.19 -13.43 -5.86
N PHE A 252 3.49 -14.26 -6.62
CA PHE A 252 2.13 -14.71 -6.33
C PHE A 252 2.17 -16.17 -5.89
N VAL A 253 1.76 -16.45 -4.66
CA VAL A 253 1.72 -17.80 -4.09
C VAL A 253 0.28 -18.27 -4.01
N GLN A 254 -0.06 -19.32 -4.71
CA GLN A 254 -1.43 -19.84 -4.76
C GLN A 254 -1.93 -20.19 -3.36
N ALA A 255 -3.17 -19.80 -3.07
CA ALA A 255 -3.85 -20.21 -1.85
C ALA A 255 -4.13 -21.71 -1.88
N THR A 256 -3.80 -22.37 -0.79
CA THR A 256 -4.10 -23.81 -0.56
C THR A 256 -4.70 -23.93 0.82
N GLY A 257 -5.97 -24.23 0.94
CA GLY A 257 -6.56 -24.44 2.25
C GLY A 257 -7.94 -23.82 2.43
N ASP A 258 -8.19 -23.26 3.62
CA ASP A 258 -9.53 -22.85 4.06
C ASP A 258 -10.12 -21.67 3.24
N LEU A 259 -9.31 -20.86 2.61
CA LEU A 259 -9.74 -19.73 1.76
C LEU A 259 -10.13 -20.15 0.33
N GLY A 260 -9.86 -21.39 -0.07
CA GLY A 260 -10.08 -21.89 -1.43
C GLY A 260 -8.87 -21.66 -2.34
N ALA A 261 -9.01 -22.08 -3.60
CA ALA A 261 -7.96 -21.93 -4.60
C ALA A 261 -7.94 -20.52 -5.17
N THR A 262 -6.76 -20.00 -5.46
CA THR A 262 -6.61 -18.73 -6.18
C THR A 262 -7.33 -18.79 -7.53
N THR A 263 -8.18 -17.83 -7.80
CA THR A 263 -8.95 -17.72 -9.05
C THR A 263 -8.46 -16.60 -9.95
N THR A 264 -7.83 -15.58 -9.38
CA THR A 264 -7.32 -14.42 -10.13
C THR A 264 -5.96 -13.99 -9.60
N TYR A 265 -4.94 -14.05 -10.45
CA TYR A 265 -3.64 -13.46 -10.14
C TYR A 265 -3.61 -11.99 -10.55
N ILE A 266 -3.86 -11.71 -11.82
CA ILE A 266 -3.89 -10.34 -12.35
C ILE A 266 -5.04 -10.24 -13.36
N ASN A 267 -6.00 -9.37 -13.09
CA ASN A 267 -7.06 -8.98 -14.00
C ASN A 267 -7.01 -7.47 -14.22
N LEU A 268 -6.67 -7.02 -15.41
CA LEU A 268 -6.51 -5.60 -15.73
C LEU A 268 -7.78 -4.95 -16.28
N GLY A 269 -8.89 -5.73 -16.35
CA GLY A 269 -10.21 -5.23 -16.70
C GLY A 269 -10.46 -5.05 -18.20
N THR A 270 -11.69 -4.67 -18.51
CA THR A 270 -12.22 -4.62 -19.88
C THR A 270 -12.27 -3.23 -20.49
N GLY A 271 -12.00 -2.19 -19.74
CA GLY A 271 -12.12 -0.79 -20.17
C GLY A 271 -10.81 -0.01 -20.22
N SER A 272 -9.69 -0.65 -19.92
CA SER A 272 -8.37 -0.01 -19.93
C SER A 272 -7.97 0.42 -21.34
N LEU A 273 -7.34 1.59 -21.46
CA LEU A 273 -6.65 1.96 -22.68
C LEU A 273 -5.37 1.13 -22.90
N GLY A 274 -4.93 0.40 -21.86
CA GLY A 274 -3.77 -0.46 -21.89
C GLY A 274 -2.43 0.27 -21.76
N TYR A 275 -1.46 -0.24 -22.52
CA TYR A 275 -0.07 0.22 -22.48
C TYR A 275 0.64 -0.06 -21.15
N ASN A 276 0.16 -1.04 -20.39
CA ASN A 276 0.80 -1.49 -19.17
C ASN A 276 1.97 -2.43 -19.47
N GLN A 277 2.87 -2.52 -18.51
CA GLN A 277 3.97 -3.46 -18.54
C GLN A 277 3.78 -4.48 -17.40
N VAL A 278 3.51 -5.73 -17.74
CA VAL A 278 3.44 -6.84 -16.78
C VAL A 278 4.66 -7.72 -16.99
N VAL A 279 5.67 -7.54 -16.13
CA VAL A 279 7.03 -8.01 -16.44
C VAL A 279 7.68 -8.74 -15.28
N GLY A 280 8.24 -9.93 -15.55
CA GLY A 280 9.09 -10.63 -14.58
C GLY A 280 8.37 -11.05 -13.29
N ASN A 281 7.06 -11.26 -13.34
CA ASN A 281 6.31 -11.78 -12.20
C ASN A 281 6.43 -13.30 -12.14
N TYR A 282 6.37 -13.83 -10.92
CA TYR A 282 6.43 -15.25 -10.66
C TYR A 282 5.13 -15.73 -10.02
N PHE A 283 4.51 -16.75 -10.62
CA PHE A 283 3.27 -17.36 -10.20
C PHE A 283 3.56 -18.76 -9.66
N ASP A 284 3.42 -18.94 -8.35
CA ASP A 284 3.62 -20.21 -7.67
C ASP A 284 2.27 -20.89 -7.43
N GLY A 285 2.10 -22.10 -7.95
CA GLY A 285 0.89 -22.89 -7.83
C GLY A 285 0.47 -23.60 -9.10
N ASP A 286 -0.68 -24.26 -9.08
CA ASP A 286 -1.25 -25.00 -10.21
C ASP A 286 -1.92 -24.04 -11.21
N TYR A 287 -1.12 -23.42 -12.05
CA TYR A 287 -1.58 -22.49 -13.08
C TYR A 287 -2.24 -23.21 -14.27
N SER A 288 -1.96 -24.51 -14.45
CA SER A 288 -2.43 -25.29 -15.60
C SER A 288 -3.92 -25.68 -15.51
N ASN A 289 -4.46 -25.77 -14.32
CA ASN A 289 -5.80 -26.35 -14.11
C ASN A 289 -6.96 -25.38 -14.32
N THR A 290 -6.71 -24.09 -14.37
CA THR A 290 -7.77 -23.08 -14.53
C THR A 290 -7.31 -22.05 -15.55
N GLY A 291 -7.72 -22.19 -16.78
CA GLY A 291 -7.53 -21.13 -17.79
C GLY A 291 -8.19 -19.84 -17.29
N GLY A 292 -7.41 -18.74 -17.21
CA GLY A 292 -7.95 -17.43 -16.90
C GLY A 292 -7.48 -16.77 -15.59
N TYR A 293 -6.38 -17.20 -14.98
CA TYR A 293 -5.79 -16.52 -13.84
C TYR A 293 -5.33 -15.09 -14.16
N THR A 294 -5.07 -14.80 -15.42
CA THR A 294 -4.76 -13.46 -15.90
C THR A 294 -5.74 -13.10 -17.00
N ALA A 295 -6.22 -11.87 -17.01
CA ALA A 295 -7.17 -11.40 -17.99
C ALA A 295 -6.87 -9.95 -18.43
N GLU A 296 -6.96 -9.76 -19.73
CA GLU A 296 -6.91 -8.48 -20.40
C GLU A 296 -7.77 -8.54 -21.65
N THR A 297 -8.45 -7.48 -22.01
CA THR A 297 -9.37 -7.50 -23.13
C THR A 297 -9.04 -6.55 -24.27
N ASN A 298 -8.08 -5.65 -24.10
CA ASN A 298 -7.76 -4.64 -25.12
C ASN A 298 -6.53 -4.96 -25.97
N GLY A 299 -5.69 -5.93 -25.57
CA GLY A 299 -4.53 -6.39 -26.34
C GLY A 299 -3.41 -5.36 -26.49
N ASN A 300 -3.39 -4.30 -25.69
CA ASN A 300 -2.38 -3.25 -25.74
C ASN A 300 -1.34 -3.35 -24.64
N ASP A 301 -1.49 -4.28 -23.71
CA ASP A 301 -0.58 -4.49 -22.60
C ASP A 301 0.59 -5.40 -23.01
N ASN A 302 1.75 -5.16 -22.45
CA ASN A 302 2.95 -5.91 -22.74
C ASN A 302 3.24 -6.90 -21.60
N TRP A 303 3.04 -8.18 -21.87
CA TRP A 303 3.33 -9.27 -20.94
C TRP A 303 4.61 -9.96 -21.35
N VAL A 304 5.67 -9.87 -20.54
CA VAL A 304 6.97 -10.45 -20.88
C VAL A 304 7.73 -10.95 -19.65
N GLY A 305 8.35 -12.12 -19.77
CA GLY A 305 9.18 -12.70 -18.73
C GLY A 305 8.44 -13.07 -17.44
N ASN A 306 7.14 -13.38 -17.55
CA ASN A 306 6.34 -13.85 -16.44
C ASN A 306 6.33 -15.39 -16.45
N PHE A 307 6.58 -16.03 -15.31
CA PHE A 307 6.75 -17.47 -15.22
C PHE A 307 5.78 -18.09 -14.22
N ALA A 308 5.30 -19.30 -14.54
CA ALA A 308 4.51 -20.12 -13.65
C ALA A 308 5.28 -21.38 -13.23
N ALA A 309 5.26 -21.73 -11.95
CA ALA A 309 6.05 -22.81 -11.39
C ALA A 309 5.59 -24.22 -11.80
N ASP A 310 4.30 -24.39 -12.08
CA ASP A 310 3.71 -25.72 -12.36
C ASP A 310 3.85 -26.18 -13.81
N VAL A 311 4.23 -25.32 -14.71
CA VAL A 311 4.38 -25.60 -16.13
C VAL A 311 5.80 -25.34 -16.59
N ALA A 312 6.70 -26.20 -16.19
CA ALA A 312 8.09 -26.25 -16.58
C ALA A 312 8.53 -25.13 -17.54
N GLU A 313 8.82 -23.96 -17.01
CA GLU A 313 9.40 -22.83 -17.76
C GLU A 313 8.46 -22.17 -18.80
N ALA A 314 7.13 -22.30 -18.62
CA ALA A 314 6.20 -21.62 -19.50
C ALA A 314 6.04 -20.13 -19.15
N GLU A 315 6.03 -19.30 -20.17
CA GLU A 315 5.76 -17.88 -20.03
C GLU A 315 4.25 -17.63 -19.87
N VAL A 316 3.88 -16.77 -18.93
CA VAL A 316 2.50 -16.39 -18.66
C VAL A 316 2.18 -15.10 -19.41
N GLY A 317 1.20 -15.16 -20.30
CA GLY A 317 0.67 -14.01 -21.04
C GLY A 317 -0.67 -13.52 -20.49
N ASP A 318 -1.32 -12.67 -21.27
CA ASP A 318 -2.61 -12.00 -20.98
C ASP A 318 -3.80 -12.95 -20.77
N ASN A 319 -3.77 -14.12 -21.39
CA ASN A 319 -4.82 -15.13 -21.33
C ASN A 319 -4.34 -16.45 -20.72
N GLY A 320 -3.42 -16.38 -19.76
CA GLY A 320 -2.80 -17.54 -19.16
C GLY A 320 -1.48 -17.94 -19.83
N ILE A 321 -1.17 -19.23 -19.84
CA ILE A 321 0.08 -19.74 -20.40
C ILE A 321 0.04 -19.67 -21.93
N THR A 322 0.96 -18.94 -22.53
CA THR A 322 0.98 -18.71 -23.97
C THR A 322 2.06 -19.48 -24.71
N VAL A 323 3.20 -19.76 -24.11
CA VAL A 323 4.33 -20.41 -24.78
C VAL A 323 5.03 -21.37 -23.82
N ALA A 324 5.09 -22.65 -24.18
CA ALA A 324 6.05 -23.56 -23.57
C ALA A 324 7.44 -23.25 -24.15
N GLU A 325 8.48 -23.14 -23.30
CA GLU A 325 9.83 -23.07 -23.81
C GLU A 325 10.13 -24.25 -24.75
N PRO A 326 10.90 -24.04 -25.83
CA PRO A 326 11.39 -25.13 -26.64
C PRO A 326 12.16 -26.09 -25.76
N ALA A 327 11.84 -27.37 -25.80
CA ALA A 327 12.61 -28.38 -25.13
C ALA A 327 14.10 -28.24 -25.53
N ALA A 328 14.98 -28.12 -24.56
CA ALA A 328 16.39 -27.98 -24.75
C ALA A 328 17.02 -29.24 -25.43
#